data_5c083ee904a9751ed083c66ee0e915de
#
_entry.id   5c083ee904a9751ed083c66ee0e915de
#
_cell.length_a   1.000
_cell.length_b   1.000
_cell.length_c   1.000
_cell.angle_alpha   90.00
_cell.angle_beta   90.00
_cell.angle_gamma   90.00
#
_symmetry.space_group_name_H-M   'P 1'
#
loop_
_entity.id
_entity.type
_entity.pdbx_description
1 polymer ?
#
loop_
_entity_poly.entity_id
_entity_poly.type
_entity_poly.pdbx_seq_one_letter_code
_entity_poly.pdbx_strand_id
1 'polypeptide(L)'
;MSGGHFGDCGYDYYKVAQFADELELAIVNNNKVDEYGYKHNYDPDVIDYLEAQIPKMRKMAEIMRIIDYLYSGDIGDDGFPLRVKEVENKYDYIHPWQETGDGV
;
A
#
# COMPACT_ATOMS: atom_id res chain seq x y z
N MET A 1 11.47 -21.75 -4.05
CA MET A 1 10.39 -21.16 -3.26
C MET A 1 10.48 -19.65 -3.27
N SER A 2 9.43 -19.02 -3.66
CA SER A 2 9.45 -17.57 -3.71
C SER A 2 9.42 -17.01 -2.30
N GLY A 3 10.07 -15.87 -2.15
CA GLY A 3 10.02 -15.17 -0.89
C GLY A 3 10.96 -15.66 0.16
N GLY A 4 12.14 -16.09 -0.19
CA GLY A 4 13.07 -16.56 0.79
C GLY A 4 14.33 -15.74 0.95
N HIS A 5 14.58 -14.88 0.00
CA HIS A 5 15.86 -14.19 -0.03
C HIS A 5 16.07 -13.24 1.16
N PHE A 6 15.05 -12.54 1.54
CA PHE A 6 15.15 -11.53 2.61
C PHE A 6 14.83 -12.10 3.98
N GLY A 7 14.75 -13.41 4.10
CA GLY A 7 14.41 -14.04 5.37
C GLY A 7 13.03 -13.63 5.81
N ASP A 8 12.87 -13.38 7.10
CA ASP A 8 11.56 -13.01 7.63
C ASP A 8 11.06 -11.71 7.06
N CYS A 9 11.96 -10.79 6.75
CA CYS A 9 11.57 -9.49 6.19
C CYS A 9 10.93 -9.63 4.81
N GLY A 10 11.26 -10.68 4.08
CA GLY A 10 10.74 -10.86 2.74
C GLY A 10 9.24 -11.04 2.69
N TYR A 11 8.64 -11.41 3.80
CA TYR A 11 7.19 -11.61 3.86
C TYR A 11 6.45 -10.44 4.50
N ASP A 12 7.17 -9.39 4.87
CA ASP A 12 6.52 -8.28 5.57
C ASP A 12 5.59 -7.47 4.68
N TYR A 13 5.62 -7.73 3.38
CA TYR A 13 4.72 -7.02 2.48
C TYR A 13 3.25 -7.21 2.86
N TYR A 14 2.89 -8.37 3.38
CA TYR A 14 1.50 -8.57 3.75
C TYR A 14 1.15 -7.82 5.02
N LYS A 15 2.14 -7.54 5.86
CA LYS A 15 1.89 -6.72 7.05
C LYS A 15 1.62 -5.28 6.67
N VAL A 16 2.30 -4.79 5.65
CA VAL A 16 2.05 -3.45 5.12
C VAL A 16 0.63 -3.37 4.57
N ALA A 17 0.23 -4.38 3.79
CA ALA A 17 -1.10 -4.42 3.23
C ALA A 17 -2.16 -4.51 4.34
N GLN A 18 -1.88 -5.30 5.35
CA GLN A 18 -2.80 -5.44 6.48
C GLN A 18 -2.96 -4.14 7.24
N PHE A 19 -1.85 -3.43 7.42
CA PHE A 19 -1.92 -2.14 8.08
C PHE A 19 -2.80 -1.16 7.29
N ALA A 20 -2.69 -1.19 5.96
CA ALA A 20 -3.52 -0.34 5.13
C ALA A 20 -5.01 -0.69 5.30
N ASP A 21 -5.33 -1.98 5.38
CA ASP A 21 -6.70 -2.41 5.60
C ASP A 21 -7.22 -1.93 6.95
N GLU A 22 -6.40 -2.06 7.98
CA GLU A 22 -6.81 -1.64 9.31
C GLU A 22 -6.94 -0.12 9.40
N LEU A 23 -6.08 0.59 8.71
CA LEU A 23 -6.19 2.04 8.66
C LEU A 23 -7.49 2.46 7.98
N GLU A 24 -7.85 1.78 6.90
CA GLU A 24 -9.09 2.08 6.21
C GLU A 24 -10.28 1.90 7.14
N LEU A 25 -10.27 0.83 7.90
CA LEU A 25 -11.34 0.57 8.86
C LEU A 25 -11.36 1.63 9.95
N ALA A 26 -10.19 2.04 10.42
CA ALA A 26 -10.11 3.08 11.45
C ALA A 26 -10.69 4.40 10.93
N ILE A 27 -10.43 4.72 9.67
CA ILE A 27 -10.98 5.94 9.07
C ILE A 27 -12.49 5.88 9.00
N VAL A 28 -13.03 4.73 8.59
CA VAL A 28 -14.48 4.55 8.54
C VAL A 28 -15.09 4.72 9.91
N ASN A 29 -14.38 4.30 10.93
CA ASN A 29 -14.86 4.38 12.30
C ASN A 29 -14.51 5.71 12.99
N ASN A 30 -13.93 6.64 12.27
CA ASN A 30 -13.68 7.97 12.84
C ASN A 30 -14.99 8.55 13.34
N ASN A 31 -14.96 9.12 14.54
CA ASN A 31 -16.13 9.73 15.16
C ASN A 31 -17.17 8.70 15.62
N LYS A 32 -16.79 7.42 15.69
CA LYS A 32 -17.66 6.39 16.24
C LYS A 32 -17.05 5.83 17.51
N VAL A 33 -17.90 5.53 18.47
CA VAL A 33 -17.47 4.99 19.76
C VAL A 33 -17.16 3.49 19.57
N ASP A 34 -15.99 3.06 20.03
CA ASP A 34 -15.63 1.65 19.93
C ASP A 34 -16.19 0.89 21.11
N GLU A 35 -15.85 -0.41 21.19
CA GLU A 35 -16.39 -1.27 22.22
C GLU A 35 -15.90 -0.92 23.62
N TYR A 36 -14.85 -0.11 23.71
CA TYR A 36 -14.30 0.30 24.99
C TYR A 36 -14.76 1.72 25.38
N GLY A 37 -15.59 2.32 24.58
CA GLY A 37 -16.07 3.66 24.86
C GLY A 37 -15.18 4.75 24.33
N TYR A 38 -14.14 4.42 23.59
CA TYR A 38 -13.26 5.42 22.99
C TYR A 38 -13.77 5.88 21.65
N LYS A 39 -13.51 7.10 21.35
CA LYS A 39 -13.91 7.68 20.08
C LYS A 39 -12.78 8.53 19.55
N HIS A 40 -12.34 8.21 18.34
CA HIS A 40 -11.40 9.05 17.63
C HIS A 40 -12.19 10.03 16.78
N ASN A 41 -11.78 11.26 16.81
CA ASN A 41 -12.47 12.30 16.06
C ASN A 41 -11.45 13.26 15.51
N TYR A 42 -10.73 12.79 14.50
CA TYR A 42 -9.67 13.58 13.89
C TYR A 42 -10.25 14.54 12.86
N ASP A 43 -9.55 15.63 12.65
CA ASP A 43 -9.99 16.66 11.72
C ASP A 43 -10.05 16.12 10.29
N PRO A 44 -10.93 16.68 9.46
CA PRO A 44 -11.01 16.23 8.06
C PRO A 44 -9.67 16.27 7.33
N ASP A 45 -8.84 17.26 7.61
CA ASP A 45 -7.53 17.36 6.96
C ASP A 45 -6.64 16.16 7.31
N VAL A 46 -6.71 15.73 8.57
CA VAL A 46 -5.97 14.56 9.00
C VAL A 46 -6.49 13.31 8.29
N ILE A 47 -7.80 13.17 8.25
CA ILE A 47 -8.41 12.01 7.61
C ILE A 47 -8.06 11.96 6.12
N ASP A 48 -8.09 13.10 5.44
CA ASP A 48 -7.72 13.17 4.03
C ASP A 48 -6.29 12.69 3.81
N TYR A 49 -5.38 13.11 4.68
CA TYR A 49 -4.00 12.67 4.57
C TYR A 49 -3.89 11.17 4.76
N LEU A 50 -4.58 10.64 5.77
CA LEU A 50 -4.54 9.20 6.05
C LEU A 50 -5.09 8.40 4.88
N GLU A 51 -6.20 8.86 4.31
CA GLU A 51 -6.79 8.17 3.17
C GLU A 51 -5.83 8.13 1.99
N ALA A 52 -5.07 9.21 1.79
CA ALA A 52 -4.13 9.27 0.69
C ALA A 52 -2.99 8.27 0.85
N GLN A 53 -2.70 7.86 2.09
CA GLN A 53 -1.62 6.92 2.32
C GLN A 53 -2.00 5.47 2.01
N ILE A 54 -3.28 5.15 2.05
CA ILE A 54 -3.72 3.76 1.87
C ILE A 54 -3.28 3.18 0.53
N PRO A 55 -3.57 3.82 -0.60
CA PRO A 55 -3.11 3.26 -1.87
C PRO A 55 -1.60 3.22 -1.99
N LYS A 56 -0.90 4.15 -1.34
CA LYS A 56 0.56 4.15 -1.36
C LYS A 56 1.10 2.93 -0.63
N MET A 57 0.50 2.58 0.49
CA MET A 57 0.91 1.39 1.24
C MET A 57 0.62 0.13 0.45
N ARG A 58 -0.56 0.05 -0.15
CA ARG A 58 -0.91 -1.13 -0.95
C ARG A 58 0.00 -1.27 -2.15
N LYS A 59 0.33 -0.16 -2.80
CA LYS A 59 1.27 -0.17 -3.91
C LYS A 59 2.63 -0.67 -3.46
N MET A 60 3.11 -0.15 -2.33
CA MET A 60 4.41 -0.55 -1.83
C MET A 60 4.43 -2.02 -1.45
N ALA A 61 3.35 -2.52 -0.86
CA ALA A 61 3.29 -3.94 -0.51
C ALA A 61 3.42 -4.81 -1.75
N GLU A 62 2.77 -4.43 -2.84
CA GLU A 62 2.87 -5.20 -4.07
C GLU A 62 4.27 -5.11 -4.67
N ILE A 63 4.88 -3.94 -4.59
CA ILE A 63 6.25 -3.77 -5.09
C ILE A 63 7.22 -4.58 -4.26
N MET A 64 7.06 -4.60 -2.94
CA MET A 64 7.92 -5.40 -2.08
C MET A 64 7.84 -6.88 -2.44
N ARG A 65 6.65 -7.34 -2.77
CA ARG A 65 6.48 -8.73 -3.17
C ARG A 65 7.20 -9.02 -4.48
N ILE A 66 7.13 -8.10 -5.42
CA ILE A 66 7.80 -8.26 -6.71
C ILE A 66 9.32 -8.27 -6.52
N ILE A 67 9.83 -7.40 -5.65
CA ILE A 67 11.25 -7.37 -5.34
C ILE A 67 11.69 -8.70 -4.75
N ASP A 68 10.89 -9.25 -3.86
CA ASP A 68 11.21 -10.53 -3.26
C ASP A 68 11.25 -11.64 -4.32
N TYR A 69 10.32 -11.62 -5.25
CA TYR A 69 10.33 -12.59 -6.35
C TYR A 69 11.58 -12.46 -7.20
N LEU A 70 12.03 -11.23 -7.45
CA LEU A 70 13.23 -11.00 -8.23
C LEU A 70 14.44 -11.63 -7.57
N TYR A 71 14.62 -11.36 -6.28
CA TYR A 71 15.79 -11.86 -5.57
C TYR A 71 15.69 -13.34 -5.24
N SER A 72 14.49 -13.89 -5.24
CA SER A 72 14.30 -15.32 -5.05
C SER A 72 14.43 -16.12 -6.35
N GLY A 73 14.58 -15.42 -7.47
CA GLY A 73 14.76 -16.09 -8.75
C GLY A 73 13.47 -16.47 -9.45
N ASP A 74 12.32 -16.07 -8.93
CA ASP A 74 11.05 -16.40 -9.56
C ASP A 74 10.77 -15.59 -10.79
N ILE A 75 11.31 -14.39 -10.87
CA ILE A 75 11.24 -13.56 -12.07
C ILE A 75 12.63 -13.04 -12.36
N GLY A 76 12.89 -12.73 -13.61
CA GLY A 76 14.20 -12.26 -14.02
C GLY A 76 14.17 -10.78 -14.38
N ASP A 77 15.31 -10.33 -14.87
CA ASP A 77 15.47 -8.93 -15.27
C ASP A 77 14.42 -8.51 -16.30
N ASP A 78 13.99 -9.45 -17.12
CA ASP A 78 13.03 -9.16 -18.18
C ASP A 78 11.62 -8.94 -17.63
N GLY A 79 11.24 -9.77 -16.67
CA GLY A 79 9.88 -9.71 -16.13
C GLY A 79 9.69 -8.67 -15.06
N PHE A 80 10.78 -8.28 -14.39
CA PHE A 80 10.68 -7.36 -13.28
C PHE A 80 10.06 -6.00 -13.68
N PRO A 81 10.58 -5.33 -14.73
CA PRO A 81 10.00 -4.04 -15.09
C PRO A 81 8.54 -4.12 -15.50
N LEU A 82 8.16 -5.23 -16.14
CA LEU A 82 6.77 -5.40 -16.57
C LEU A 82 5.85 -5.50 -15.36
N ARG A 83 6.27 -6.27 -14.34
CA ARG A 83 5.48 -6.42 -13.14
C ARG A 83 5.34 -5.11 -12.39
N VAL A 84 6.45 -4.39 -12.26
CA VAL A 84 6.43 -3.11 -11.59
C VAL A 84 5.54 -2.13 -12.33
N LYS A 85 5.60 -2.13 -13.65
CA LYS A 85 4.80 -1.22 -14.44
C LYS A 85 3.31 -1.48 -14.26
N GLU A 86 2.94 -2.75 -14.15
CA GLU A 86 1.55 -3.09 -13.90
C GLU A 86 1.05 -2.51 -12.58
N VAL A 87 1.88 -2.62 -11.55
CA VAL A 87 1.53 -2.07 -10.24
C VAL A 87 1.44 -0.55 -10.32
N GLU A 88 2.42 0.07 -10.96
CA GLU A 88 2.43 1.53 -11.07
C GLU A 88 1.18 2.03 -11.79
N ASN A 89 0.82 1.39 -12.89
CA ASN A 89 -0.37 1.78 -13.63
C ASN A 89 -1.64 1.58 -12.83
N LYS A 90 -1.69 0.50 -12.08
CA LYS A 90 -2.85 0.16 -11.29
C LYS A 90 -3.16 1.22 -10.24
N TYR A 91 -2.13 1.74 -9.58
CA TYR A 91 -2.32 2.67 -8.48
C TYR A 91 -2.29 4.13 -8.92
N ASP A 92 -1.51 4.44 -9.94
CA ASP A 92 -1.46 5.81 -10.45
C ASP A 92 -2.81 6.23 -11.00
N TYR A 93 -3.53 5.27 -11.54
CA TYR A 93 -4.82 5.55 -12.14
C TYR A 93 -5.83 6.12 -11.14
N ILE A 94 -5.69 5.80 -9.88
CA ILE A 94 -6.68 6.20 -8.89
C ILE A 94 -6.36 7.54 -8.23
N HIS A 95 -5.37 8.27 -8.75
CA HIS A 95 -5.01 9.57 -8.23
C HIS A 95 -5.27 10.66 -9.25
N PRO A 96 -6.53 11.12 -9.34
CA PRO A 96 -6.86 12.13 -10.35
C PRO A 96 -6.05 13.41 -10.18
N TRP A 97 -5.81 13.83 -8.95
CA TRP A 97 -5.03 15.05 -8.73
C TRP A 97 -3.59 14.91 -9.20
N GLN A 98 -3.14 13.68 -9.31
CA GLN A 98 -1.79 13.42 -9.76
C GLN A 98 -1.63 13.79 -11.23
N GLU A 99 -2.70 13.65 -11.99
CA GLU A 99 -2.67 14.05 -13.39
C GLU A 99 -2.44 15.54 -13.54
N THR A 100 -3.09 16.31 -12.70
CA THR A 100 -2.90 17.74 -12.73
C THR A 100 -1.49 18.10 -12.30
N GLY A 101 -0.98 17.41 -11.31
CA GLY A 101 0.35 17.65 -10.85
C GLY A 101 1.36 17.33 -11.92
N ASP A 102 1.08 16.30 -12.66
CA ASP A 102 1.96 15.87 -13.72
C ASP A 102 1.91 16.76 -14.92
N GLY A 103 0.82 17.42 -15.05
CA GLY A 103 0.75 18.39 -16.08
C GLY A 103 1.93 19.29 -16.00
N VAL A 104 2.54 19.16 -14.95
CA VAL A 104 3.78 19.85 -14.76
C VAL A 104 4.80 19.47 -15.77
#